data_c4627756be4db612a3e4bb9a70383161
#
_entry.id   c4627756be4db612a3e4bb9a70383161
#
_cell.length_a   1.000
_cell.length_b   1.000
_cell.length_c   1.000
_cell.angle_alpha   90.00
_cell.angle_beta   90.00
_cell.angle_gamma   90.00
#
_symmetry.space_group_name_H-M   'P 1'
#
loop_
_entity.id
_entity.type
_entity.pdbx_description
1 polymer ?
#
loop_
_entity_poly.entity_id
_entity_poly.type
_entity_poly.pdbx_seq_one_letter_code
_entity_poly.pdbx_strand_id
1 'polypeptide(L)'
;MKRRKYLLACLLAGVTIAMPAGQLSFAAGAQNDISLMAESESQSETQSESQSESETQSESQSESQSESETQSESQSESQSESETQSESPNVPEGYKGIYKVSDLSLLSSKPDGKYMLMADLDLNSAEQASISVFRGTLDGNNHTIKGLKHALFQVLEEGTVSNLNLSSVQISGSGDAGALANVIGTGKKSAVTIQNITITGSVTGTGNTGSLAGVLKGTDIVISRIANSATVAGTANAGGLIGLVQATDDQEGAASVKLTESYNIGEVSAVTAGGLIGAAEIPNLAAARNIEIANCYNAGVLEKGANIVAKITAGNGQVVINKCVGIQFYYSVASGM
;
A
#
# COMPACT_ATOMS: atom_id res chain seq x y z
N MET A 1 17.90 16.78 1.07
CA MET A 1 17.20 17.18 2.29
C MET A 1 16.09 18.22 2.10
N LYS A 2 15.96 18.90 0.96
CA LYS A 2 14.89 19.91 0.71
C LYS A 2 13.51 19.33 0.33
N ARG A 3 13.42 18.07 -0.08
CA ARG A 3 12.15 17.45 -0.57
C ARG A 3 11.08 17.19 0.51
N ARG A 4 11.46 17.07 1.79
CA ARG A 4 10.52 16.78 2.88
C ARG A 4 9.68 17.97 3.41
N LYS A 5 10.13 19.19 3.15
CA LYS A 5 9.49 20.39 3.73
C LYS A 5 8.17 20.79 3.04
N TYR A 6 8.00 20.44 1.77
CA TYR A 6 6.80 20.84 1.02
C TYR A 6 5.62 19.87 1.16
N LEU A 7 5.88 18.59 1.44
CA LEU A 7 4.82 17.63 1.73
C LEU A 7 4.05 17.96 3.03
N LEU A 8 4.76 18.55 4.01
CA LEU A 8 4.18 18.92 5.30
C LEU A 8 3.25 20.15 5.22
N ALA A 9 3.49 21.05 4.26
CA ALA A 9 2.68 22.24 4.09
C ALA A 9 1.28 21.95 3.53
N CYS A 10 1.13 20.93 2.66
CA CYS A 10 -0.18 20.52 2.15
C CYS A 10 -1.01 19.78 3.20
N LEU A 11 -0.37 19.07 4.13
CA LEU A 11 -1.08 18.35 5.21
C LEU A 11 -1.57 19.28 6.33
N LEU A 12 -0.88 20.42 6.54
CA LEU A 12 -1.22 21.42 7.57
C LEU A 12 -2.26 22.45 7.11
N ALA A 13 -2.48 22.56 5.81
CA ALA A 13 -3.46 23.52 5.26
C ALA A 13 -4.89 23.03 5.28
N GLY A 14 -5.23 21.98 6.03
CA GLY A 14 -6.59 21.54 6.35
C GLY A 14 -7.65 21.87 5.30
N VAL A 15 -7.39 21.59 4.00
CA VAL A 15 -8.36 21.83 2.93
C VAL A 15 -9.40 20.72 3.00
N THR A 16 -10.36 20.88 3.90
CA THR A 16 -11.64 20.18 3.80
C THR A 16 -12.37 20.78 2.61
N ILE A 17 -12.25 20.16 1.44
CA ILE A 17 -13.09 20.47 0.31
C ILE A 17 -14.48 19.87 0.61
N ALA A 18 -15.33 20.65 1.27
CA ALA A 18 -16.75 20.37 1.31
C ALA A 18 -17.30 20.64 -0.10
N MET A 19 -17.54 19.60 -0.86
CA MET A 19 -18.18 19.72 -2.17
C MET A 19 -19.69 19.85 -1.98
N PRO A 20 -20.32 20.93 -2.47
CA PRO A 20 -21.78 20.97 -2.56
C PRO A 20 -22.23 19.94 -3.60
N ALA A 21 -23.35 19.25 -3.31
CA ALA A 21 -24.01 18.34 -4.21
C ALA A 21 -24.54 19.11 -5.45
N GLY A 22 -23.76 19.15 -6.50
CA GLY A 22 -24.11 19.76 -7.79
C GLY A 22 -23.39 19.03 -8.91
N GLN A 23 -24.18 18.54 -9.84
CA GLN A 23 -23.69 17.81 -11.02
C GLN A 23 -22.73 18.68 -11.83
N LEU A 24 -21.46 18.22 -11.97
CA LEU A 24 -20.53 18.68 -12.97
C LEU A 24 -20.36 17.55 -13.98
N SER A 25 -21.06 17.67 -15.09
CA SER A 25 -20.80 16.81 -16.26
C SER A 25 -19.61 17.41 -17.03
N PHE A 26 -18.50 16.72 -17.04
CA PHE A 26 -17.39 17.06 -17.93
C PHE A 26 -17.41 16.18 -19.15
N ALA A 27 -17.43 16.82 -20.31
CA ALA A 27 -17.25 16.16 -21.59
C ALA A 27 -15.83 15.55 -21.67
N ALA A 28 -15.72 14.38 -22.23
CA ALA A 28 -14.45 13.73 -22.51
C ALA A 28 -13.58 14.65 -23.38
N GLY A 29 -12.44 15.12 -22.84
CA GLY A 29 -11.47 15.84 -23.64
C GLY A 29 -10.76 17.05 -23.02
N ALA A 30 -10.99 17.39 -21.76
CA ALA A 30 -10.27 18.51 -21.14
C ALA A 30 -9.28 18.00 -20.07
N GLN A 31 -7.99 18.00 -20.40
CA GLN A 31 -6.91 18.01 -19.44
C GLN A 31 -6.89 19.39 -18.80
N ASN A 32 -7.37 19.49 -17.57
CA ASN A 32 -7.21 20.73 -16.81
C ASN A 32 -5.91 20.66 -16.01
N ASP A 33 -4.87 21.24 -16.59
CA ASP A 33 -3.63 21.56 -15.89
C ASP A 33 -3.88 22.80 -15.02
N ILE A 34 -3.91 22.59 -13.71
CA ILE A 34 -3.87 23.71 -12.75
C ILE A 34 -2.42 24.00 -12.45
N SER A 35 -1.84 25.01 -13.09
CA SER A 35 -0.53 25.54 -12.76
C SER A 35 -0.66 26.55 -11.62
N LEU A 36 -0.08 26.23 -10.45
CA LEU A 36 0.14 27.21 -9.38
C LEU A 36 1.51 27.84 -9.61
N MET A 37 1.52 29.11 -9.98
CA MET A 37 2.70 29.96 -9.91
C MET A 37 2.90 30.40 -8.46
N ALA A 38 4.03 30.05 -7.87
CA ALA A 38 4.48 30.63 -6.62
C ALA A 38 5.53 31.71 -6.93
N GLU A 39 5.19 32.96 -6.67
CA GLU A 39 6.14 34.06 -6.70
C GLU A 39 7.10 33.96 -5.52
N SER A 40 8.39 34.16 -5.81
CA SER A 40 9.46 34.19 -4.82
C SER A 40 9.70 35.63 -4.36
N GLU A 41 9.42 35.92 -3.10
CA GLU A 41 10.04 37.09 -2.46
C GLU A 41 11.27 36.67 -1.68
N SER A 42 12.38 37.32 -2.05
CA SER A 42 13.66 37.23 -1.36
C SER A 42 13.76 38.36 -0.32
N GLN A 43 14.04 38.04 0.92
CA GLN A 43 14.70 38.98 1.81
C GLN A 43 15.74 38.28 2.67
N SER A 44 16.85 38.95 2.75
CA SER A 44 18.13 38.62 3.35
C SER A 44 18.24 39.02 4.83
N GLU A 45 19.33 38.52 5.43
CA GLU A 45 20.01 39.02 6.66
C GLU A 45 19.52 38.38 7.98
N THR A 46 20.35 38.08 8.98
CA THR A 46 21.74 38.35 9.30
C THR A 46 22.24 37.33 10.35
N GLN A 47 23.54 37.20 10.46
CA GLN A 47 24.32 36.38 11.39
C GLN A 47 24.11 36.74 12.88
N SER A 48 24.27 35.77 13.77
CA SER A 48 25.14 35.92 14.93
C SER A 48 25.52 34.59 15.57
N GLU A 49 26.81 34.44 15.74
CA GLU A 49 27.48 33.37 16.49
C GLU A 49 27.32 33.61 18.00
N SER A 50 27.28 32.54 18.78
CA SER A 50 28.02 32.51 20.06
C SER A 50 28.19 31.07 20.56
N GLN A 51 29.46 30.76 20.81
CA GLN A 51 29.96 29.56 21.49
C GLN A 51 29.74 29.69 22.99
N SER A 52 29.55 28.55 23.68
CA SER A 52 30.20 28.34 24.97
C SER A 52 30.24 26.86 25.33
N GLU A 53 31.47 26.41 25.53
CA GLU A 53 31.83 25.14 26.12
C GLU A 53 31.59 25.16 27.64
N SER A 54 31.29 24.04 28.25
CA SER A 54 31.85 23.69 29.56
C SER A 54 31.68 22.20 29.87
N GLU A 55 32.80 21.55 30.02
CA GLU A 55 33.00 20.24 30.61
C GLU A 55 32.73 20.28 32.10
N THR A 56 32.23 19.18 32.68
CA THR A 56 32.63 18.75 34.03
C THR A 56 32.43 17.26 34.19
N GLN A 57 33.55 16.60 34.45
CA GLN A 57 33.65 15.22 34.95
C GLN A 57 33.29 15.14 36.45
N SER A 58 32.74 14.05 36.90
CA SER A 58 33.12 13.48 38.19
C SER A 58 32.75 12.02 38.32
N GLU A 59 33.76 11.22 38.51
CA GLU A 59 33.73 9.83 38.94
C GLU A 59 33.33 9.74 40.41
N SER A 60 32.66 8.63 40.82
CA SER A 60 33.00 7.95 42.09
C SER A 60 32.42 6.56 42.12
N GLN A 61 33.34 5.64 42.36
CA GLN A 61 33.15 4.22 42.69
C GLN A 61 32.66 4.05 44.12
N SER A 62 31.90 3.00 44.40
CA SER A 62 32.11 2.21 45.62
C SER A 62 31.45 0.82 45.51
N GLU A 63 32.32 -0.16 45.64
CA GLU A 63 32.02 -1.57 45.89
C GLU A 63 31.47 -1.79 47.28
N SER A 64 30.62 -2.80 47.47
CA SER A 64 30.73 -3.71 48.61
C SER A 64 29.90 -4.97 48.45
N GLN A 65 30.58 -6.08 48.58
CA GLN A 65 30.09 -7.46 48.66
C GLN A 65 29.45 -7.74 50.01
N SER A 66 28.47 -8.65 50.07
CA SER A 66 28.45 -9.68 51.13
C SER A 66 27.48 -10.82 50.74
N GLU A 67 28.07 -11.99 50.81
CA GLU A 67 27.42 -13.31 50.72
C GLU A 67 26.72 -13.65 52.03
N SER A 68 25.62 -14.41 51.97
CA SER A 68 25.37 -15.48 52.94
C SER A 68 24.26 -16.42 52.46
N GLU A 69 24.63 -17.67 52.35
CA GLU A 69 23.75 -18.84 52.17
C GLU A 69 22.94 -19.11 53.44
N THR A 70 21.71 -19.60 53.32
CA THR A 70 21.17 -20.68 54.16
C THR A 70 19.96 -21.36 53.54
N GLN A 71 20.02 -22.68 53.48
CA GLN A 71 18.98 -23.63 53.13
C GLN A 71 17.86 -23.70 54.15
N SER A 72 16.62 -24.00 53.76
CA SER A 72 15.81 -25.13 54.23
C SER A 72 14.40 -25.19 53.64
N GLU A 73 14.11 -26.32 53.10
CA GLU A 73 12.94 -27.21 53.04
C GLU A 73 11.50 -26.68 53.11
N SER A 74 10.79 -27.07 52.04
CA SER A 74 9.44 -27.64 51.92
C SER A 74 8.32 -27.20 52.87
N GLN A 75 7.26 -26.66 52.24
CA GLN A 75 5.89 -27.15 52.44
C GLN A 75 4.98 -26.72 51.27
N SER A 76 4.24 -27.71 50.77
CA SER A 76 3.20 -27.59 49.76
C SER A 76 1.97 -26.91 50.35
N GLU A 77 1.56 -25.80 49.76
CA GLU A 77 0.17 -25.33 49.85
C GLU A 77 -0.30 -24.91 48.49
N SER A 78 -1.34 -25.61 48.05
CA SER A 78 -2.12 -25.31 46.90
C SER A 78 -2.84 -23.98 47.07
N GLN A 79 -2.33 -22.92 46.48
CA GLN A 79 -3.12 -21.71 46.24
C GLN A 79 -3.57 -21.70 44.82
N SER A 80 -4.89 -21.73 44.66
CA SER A 80 -5.56 -21.47 43.38
C SER A 80 -5.14 -20.08 42.88
N GLU A 81 -4.26 -20.04 41.91
CA GLU A 81 -4.04 -18.85 41.11
C GLU A 81 -5.34 -18.57 40.38
N SER A 82 -6.04 -17.55 40.81
CA SER A 82 -7.06 -16.93 39.98
C SER A 82 -6.32 -16.35 38.79
N GLU A 83 -6.32 -17.08 37.70
CA GLU A 83 -5.95 -16.54 36.38
C GLU A 83 -6.83 -15.32 36.14
N THR A 84 -6.24 -14.16 36.26
CA THR A 84 -6.77 -12.96 35.67
C THR A 84 -6.80 -13.25 34.17
N GLN A 85 -7.94 -13.71 33.65
CA GLN A 85 -8.17 -13.84 32.24
C GLN A 85 -7.95 -12.44 31.66
N SER A 86 -6.76 -12.19 31.14
CA SER A 86 -6.54 -11.21 30.11
C SER A 86 -7.53 -11.61 29.00
N GLU A 87 -8.56 -10.81 28.80
CA GLU A 87 -9.50 -11.01 27.70
C GLU A 87 -8.69 -11.07 26.42
N SER A 88 -8.45 -12.29 25.95
CA SER A 88 -7.88 -12.50 24.62
C SER A 88 -8.81 -11.79 23.65
N PRO A 89 -8.31 -10.87 22.80
CA PRO A 89 -9.15 -10.15 21.87
C PRO A 89 -10.00 -11.16 21.09
N ASN A 90 -11.31 -10.98 21.16
CA ASN A 90 -12.29 -11.97 20.72
C ASN A 90 -12.22 -12.12 19.19
N VAL A 91 -11.67 -13.22 18.72
CA VAL A 91 -11.65 -13.56 17.30
C VAL A 91 -13.07 -13.93 16.88
N PRO A 92 -13.65 -13.31 15.86
CA PRO A 92 -15.01 -13.65 15.41
C PRO A 92 -15.16 -15.12 15.05
N GLU A 93 -16.35 -15.66 15.25
CA GLU A 93 -16.64 -17.05 14.91
C GLU A 93 -16.29 -17.36 13.44
N GLY A 94 -15.64 -18.47 13.23
CA GLY A 94 -15.17 -18.91 11.91
C GLY A 94 -13.85 -18.29 11.43
N TYR A 95 -13.30 -17.33 12.14
CA TYR A 95 -11.96 -16.79 11.86
C TYR A 95 -10.88 -17.48 12.69
N LYS A 96 -9.65 -17.46 12.18
CA LYS A 96 -8.44 -17.81 12.90
C LYS A 96 -7.63 -16.54 13.15
N GLY A 97 -7.24 -16.31 14.42
CA GLY A 97 -6.38 -15.20 14.80
C GLY A 97 -4.94 -15.41 14.34
N ILE A 98 -4.32 -14.35 13.85
CA ILE A 98 -2.89 -14.26 13.51
C ILE A 98 -2.26 -13.30 14.51
N TYR A 99 -1.43 -13.83 15.43
CA TYR A 99 -0.85 -13.09 16.54
C TYR A 99 0.65 -12.80 16.36
N LYS A 100 1.33 -13.57 15.52
CA LYS A 100 2.79 -13.49 15.28
C LYS A 100 3.14 -13.89 13.85
N VAL A 101 4.34 -13.53 13.43
CA VAL A 101 4.83 -13.77 12.06
C VAL A 101 4.72 -15.22 11.62
N SER A 102 5.03 -16.19 12.52
CA SER A 102 4.94 -17.62 12.19
C SER A 102 3.52 -18.08 11.85
N ASP A 103 2.49 -17.37 12.34
CA ASP A 103 1.10 -17.74 12.09
C ASP A 103 0.67 -17.44 10.64
N LEU A 104 1.45 -16.62 9.90
CA LEU A 104 1.23 -16.41 8.46
C LEU A 104 1.30 -17.72 7.65
N SER A 105 2.00 -18.75 8.16
CA SER A 105 2.03 -20.07 7.57
C SER A 105 0.64 -20.74 7.50
N LEU A 106 -0.30 -20.32 8.35
CA LEU A 106 -1.68 -20.80 8.32
C LEU A 106 -2.39 -20.45 7.01
N LEU A 107 -2.08 -19.27 6.44
CA LEU A 107 -2.65 -18.83 5.17
C LEU A 107 -2.19 -19.72 4.01
N SER A 108 -0.96 -20.25 4.07
CA SER A 108 -0.44 -21.21 3.09
C SER A 108 -1.03 -22.60 3.28
N SER A 109 -1.19 -23.04 4.53
CA SER A 109 -1.68 -24.40 4.84
C SER A 109 -3.18 -24.58 4.59
N LYS A 110 -3.96 -23.49 4.73
CA LYS A 110 -5.41 -23.49 4.45
C LYS A 110 -5.79 -22.20 3.69
N PRO A 111 -5.51 -22.13 2.38
CA PRO A 111 -5.67 -20.91 1.61
C PRO A 111 -7.10 -20.39 1.49
N ASP A 112 -8.10 -21.24 1.71
CA ASP A 112 -9.54 -20.89 1.66
C ASP A 112 -10.09 -20.46 3.03
N GLY A 113 -9.22 -20.33 4.06
CA GLY A 113 -9.62 -20.01 5.43
C GLY A 113 -10.00 -18.55 5.62
N LYS A 114 -10.59 -18.27 6.80
CA LYS A 114 -10.85 -16.91 7.25
C LYS A 114 -9.88 -16.56 8.37
N TYR A 115 -9.18 -15.45 8.22
CA TYR A 115 -8.11 -15.00 9.11
C TYR A 115 -8.31 -13.56 9.54
N MET A 116 -7.92 -13.26 10.77
CA MET A 116 -7.92 -11.91 11.30
C MET A 116 -6.58 -11.64 11.99
N LEU A 117 -5.95 -10.51 11.68
CA LEU A 117 -4.79 -10.07 12.43
C LEU A 117 -5.23 -9.61 13.81
N MET A 118 -4.53 -10.08 14.83
CA MET A 118 -4.79 -9.77 16.23
C MET A 118 -3.63 -8.98 16.86
N ALA A 119 -2.58 -8.74 16.07
CA ALA A 119 -1.41 -7.95 16.45
C ALA A 119 -0.69 -7.44 15.19
N ASP A 120 0.13 -6.42 15.39
CA ASP A 120 1.06 -5.96 14.37
C ASP A 120 2.18 -6.99 14.17
N LEU A 121 2.59 -7.21 12.93
CA LEU A 121 3.62 -8.17 12.55
C LEU A 121 4.84 -7.45 11.98
N ASP A 122 6.01 -7.61 12.60
CA ASP A 122 7.28 -7.08 12.09
C ASP A 122 8.12 -8.18 11.42
N LEU A 123 8.26 -8.08 10.09
CA LEU A 123 9.01 -9.01 9.26
C LEU A 123 10.44 -8.55 8.96
N ASN A 124 10.91 -7.42 9.50
CA ASN A 124 12.25 -6.93 9.20
C ASN A 124 13.36 -7.94 9.53
N SER A 125 13.20 -8.66 10.64
CA SER A 125 14.16 -9.67 11.13
C SER A 125 13.74 -11.11 10.84
N ALA A 126 12.57 -11.31 10.20
CA ALA A 126 12.04 -12.62 9.92
C ALA A 126 12.28 -13.01 8.46
N GLU A 127 12.50 -14.29 8.23
CA GLU A 127 12.45 -14.85 6.90
C GLU A 127 10.99 -15.00 6.50
N GLN A 128 10.59 -14.25 5.48
CA GLN A 128 9.21 -14.27 4.99
C GLN A 128 9.03 -15.39 3.98
N ALA A 129 8.20 -16.37 4.30
CA ALA A 129 7.67 -17.29 3.31
C ALA A 129 6.55 -16.61 2.52
N SER A 130 6.68 -16.55 1.19
CA SER A 130 5.61 -16.06 0.34
C SER A 130 4.45 -17.06 0.29
N ILE A 131 3.22 -16.54 0.40
CA ILE A 131 2.00 -17.37 0.29
C ILE A 131 1.72 -17.57 -1.20
N SER A 132 1.84 -18.80 -1.70
CA SER A 132 1.76 -19.08 -3.13
C SER A 132 0.41 -18.73 -3.72
N VAL A 133 -0.69 -19.17 -3.09
CA VAL A 133 -2.07 -18.89 -3.53
C VAL A 133 -2.95 -18.64 -2.31
N PHE A 134 -3.81 -17.63 -2.41
CA PHE A 134 -4.81 -17.35 -1.39
C PHE A 134 -6.19 -17.16 -2.02
N ARG A 135 -7.23 -17.75 -1.41
CA ARG A 135 -8.63 -17.72 -1.86
C ARG A 135 -9.61 -17.37 -0.73
N GLY A 136 -9.07 -17.08 0.44
CA GLY A 136 -9.86 -16.93 1.67
C GLY A 136 -10.23 -15.49 1.99
N THR A 137 -10.42 -15.27 3.27
CA THR A 137 -10.64 -13.94 3.83
C THR A 137 -9.50 -13.58 4.78
N LEU A 138 -8.88 -12.42 4.57
CA LEU A 138 -7.93 -11.83 5.50
C LEU A 138 -8.45 -10.46 5.93
N ASP A 139 -8.83 -10.35 7.18
CA ASP A 139 -9.10 -9.06 7.82
C ASP A 139 -7.87 -8.62 8.60
N GLY A 140 -7.26 -7.53 8.17
CA GLY A 140 -6.13 -6.93 8.88
C GLY A 140 -6.51 -6.29 10.21
N ASN A 141 -7.82 -6.10 10.49
CA ASN A 141 -8.30 -5.50 11.73
C ASN A 141 -7.57 -4.20 12.09
N ASN A 142 -7.18 -3.44 11.08
CA ASN A 142 -6.35 -2.23 11.12
C ASN A 142 -4.92 -2.43 11.67
N HIS A 143 -4.48 -3.66 11.88
CA HIS A 143 -3.10 -3.98 12.21
C HIS A 143 -2.16 -3.83 11.03
N THR A 144 -0.88 -3.82 11.35
CA THR A 144 0.21 -3.57 10.40
C THR A 144 1.04 -4.82 10.16
N ILE A 145 1.31 -5.11 8.90
CA ILE A 145 2.41 -6.00 8.49
C ILE A 145 3.55 -5.10 8.00
N LYS A 146 4.67 -5.11 8.71
CA LYS A 146 5.80 -4.24 8.46
C LYS A 146 6.98 -5.00 7.87
N GLY A 147 7.68 -4.38 6.91
CA GLY A 147 8.95 -4.87 6.41
C GLY A 147 8.85 -6.05 5.44
N LEU A 148 7.74 -6.14 4.67
CA LEU A 148 7.61 -7.12 3.60
C LEU A 148 8.77 -6.98 2.60
N LYS A 149 9.45 -8.08 2.29
CA LYS A 149 10.52 -8.19 1.27
C LYS A 149 10.04 -8.84 -0.02
N HIS A 150 8.89 -9.50 0.05
CA HIS A 150 8.19 -10.12 -1.08
C HIS A 150 6.69 -9.80 -0.96
N ALA A 151 5.95 -9.96 -2.05
CA ALA A 151 4.49 -9.88 -2.00
C ALA A 151 3.92 -10.77 -0.89
N LEU A 152 2.90 -10.30 -0.19
CA LEU A 152 2.22 -11.14 0.80
C LEU A 152 1.67 -12.41 0.13
N PHE A 153 1.07 -12.25 -1.06
CA PHE A 153 0.59 -13.35 -1.89
C PHE A 153 1.31 -13.37 -3.24
N GLN A 154 1.72 -14.55 -3.72
CA GLN A 154 2.11 -14.67 -5.13
C GLN A 154 0.87 -14.50 -6.02
N VAL A 155 -0.22 -15.18 -5.66
CA VAL A 155 -1.52 -15.06 -6.33
C VAL A 155 -2.63 -14.90 -5.28
N LEU A 156 -3.38 -13.82 -5.37
CA LEU A 156 -4.67 -13.67 -4.71
C LEU A 156 -5.75 -14.07 -5.72
N GLU A 157 -6.18 -15.32 -5.67
CA GLU A 157 -7.04 -15.90 -6.70
C GLU A 157 -8.50 -15.51 -6.53
N GLU A 158 -9.02 -15.61 -5.31
CA GLU A 158 -10.38 -15.26 -4.90
C GLU A 158 -10.39 -14.70 -3.47
N GLY A 159 -11.51 -14.19 -3.02
CA GLY A 159 -11.76 -13.86 -1.63
C GLY A 159 -11.67 -12.38 -1.28
N THR A 160 -11.44 -12.11 -0.01
CA THR A 160 -11.48 -10.74 0.53
C THR A 160 -10.21 -10.43 1.33
N VAL A 161 -9.63 -9.27 1.07
CA VAL A 161 -8.58 -8.69 1.93
C VAL A 161 -8.99 -7.28 2.33
N SER A 162 -9.03 -7.01 3.63
CA SER A 162 -9.52 -5.74 4.13
C SER A 162 -8.77 -5.24 5.36
N ASN A 163 -8.86 -3.92 5.61
CA ASN A 163 -8.42 -3.26 6.84
C ASN A 163 -6.96 -3.55 7.21
N LEU A 164 -6.04 -3.48 6.25
CA LEU A 164 -4.66 -3.91 6.42
C LEU A 164 -3.67 -2.77 6.12
N ASN A 165 -2.69 -2.59 7.00
CA ASN A 165 -1.59 -1.66 6.77
C ASN A 165 -0.33 -2.43 6.37
N LEU A 166 0.22 -2.15 5.19
CA LEU A 166 1.50 -2.67 4.72
C LEU A 166 2.54 -1.56 4.83
N SER A 167 3.39 -1.62 5.84
CA SER A 167 4.32 -0.52 6.12
C SER A 167 5.77 -0.89 5.88
N SER A 168 6.55 0.11 5.43
CA SER A 168 7.98 -0.04 5.17
C SER A 168 8.30 -1.25 4.29
N VAL A 169 7.45 -1.50 3.28
CA VAL A 169 7.70 -2.60 2.34
C VAL A 169 8.98 -2.33 1.55
N GLN A 170 9.72 -3.37 1.21
CA GLN A 170 10.96 -3.32 0.44
C GLN A 170 10.96 -4.44 -0.61
N ILE A 171 10.01 -4.36 -1.53
CA ILE A 171 9.81 -5.40 -2.55
C ILE A 171 10.80 -5.19 -3.69
N SER A 172 11.50 -6.27 -4.09
CA SER A 172 12.33 -6.30 -5.29
C SER A 172 12.04 -7.59 -6.06
N GLY A 173 11.24 -7.48 -7.11
CA GLY A 173 10.79 -8.62 -7.93
C GLY A 173 11.52 -8.73 -9.26
N SER A 174 11.85 -9.94 -9.68
CA SER A 174 12.40 -10.24 -11.03
C SER A 174 11.31 -10.40 -12.10
N GLY A 175 10.08 -10.04 -11.80
CA GLY A 175 8.89 -10.13 -12.66
C GLY A 175 7.84 -9.13 -12.26
N ASP A 176 6.58 -9.54 -12.31
CA ASP A 176 5.45 -8.75 -11.82
C ASP A 176 5.56 -8.60 -10.30
N ALA A 177 5.34 -7.38 -9.79
CA ALA A 177 5.58 -7.07 -8.39
C ALA A 177 4.48 -6.18 -7.79
N GLY A 178 4.03 -6.54 -6.59
CA GLY A 178 3.13 -5.76 -5.74
C GLY A 178 3.33 -6.10 -4.27
N ALA A 179 2.96 -5.23 -3.35
CA ALA A 179 3.12 -5.52 -1.93
C ALA A 179 2.05 -6.49 -1.42
N LEU A 180 0.80 -6.34 -1.85
CA LEU A 180 -0.25 -7.28 -1.49
C LEU A 180 -0.15 -8.56 -2.32
N ALA A 181 -0.07 -8.44 -3.64
CA ALA A 181 0.02 -9.60 -4.51
C ALA A 181 0.84 -9.31 -5.78
N ASN A 182 1.56 -10.31 -6.30
CA ASN A 182 2.12 -10.20 -7.64
C ASN A 182 1.01 -10.26 -8.70
N VAL A 183 0.06 -11.17 -8.50
CA VAL A 183 -1.10 -11.33 -9.39
C VAL A 183 -2.40 -11.39 -8.57
N ILE A 184 -3.41 -10.65 -8.99
CA ILE A 184 -4.77 -10.73 -8.47
C ILE A 184 -5.66 -11.35 -9.54
N GLY A 185 -6.36 -12.44 -9.18
CA GLY A 185 -7.14 -13.26 -10.11
C GLY A 185 -6.27 -14.16 -10.97
N THR A 186 -6.87 -15.07 -11.70
CA THR A 186 -6.18 -16.06 -12.53
C THR A 186 -6.54 -15.99 -14.01
N GLY A 187 -7.33 -15.00 -14.39
CA GLY A 187 -7.93 -14.93 -15.72
C GLY A 187 -9.23 -15.70 -15.85
N LYS A 188 -9.66 -16.40 -14.80
CA LYS A 188 -10.98 -17.01 -14.68
C LYS A 188 -11.91 -16.11 -13.87
N LYS A 189 -13.16 -16.52 -13.72
CA LYS A 189 -14.09 -15.85 -12.82
C LYS A 189 -13.49 -15.89 -11.40
N SER A 190 -13.07 -14.75 -10.91
CA SER A 190 -12.41 -14.61 -9.62
C SER A 190 -13.08 -13.46 -8.88
N ALA A 191 -13.94 -13.78 -7.92
CA ALA A 191 -14.55 -12.76 -7.07
C ALA A 191 -13.51 -12.30 -6.02
N VAL A 192 -12.86 -11.16 -6.27
CA VAL A 192 -11.88 -10.57 -5.35
C VAL A 192 -12.37 -9.22 -4.86
N THR A 193 -12.37 -9.05 -3.54
CA THR A 193 -12.64 -7.76 -2.91
C THR A 193 -11.45 -7.31 -2.09
N ILE A 194 -10.94 -6.11 -2.36
CA ILE A 194 -9.82 -5.50 -1.62
C ILE A 194 -10.26 -4.12 -1.17
N GLN A 195 -10.16 -3.87 0.14
CA GLN A 195 -10.61 -2.58 0.66
C GLN A 195 -9.84 -2.13 1.90
N ASN A 196 -9.71 -0.81 2.09
CA ASN A 196 -9.05 -0.20 3.25
C ASN A 196 -7.62 -0.72 3.42
N ILE A 197 -6.77 -0.55 2.41
CA ILE A 197 -5.36 -0.93 2.47
C ILE A 197 -4.49 0.32 2.41
N THR A 198 -3.52 0.44 3.31
CA THR A 198 -2.47 1.46 3.23
C THR A 198 -1.13 0.81 2.88
N ILE A 199 -0.33 1.47 2.03
CA ILE A 199 0.95 0.94 1.59
C ILE A 199 2.01 2.02 1.66
N THR A 200 3.14 1.73 2.35
CA THR A 200 4.29 2.62 2.44
C THR A 200 5.60 1.86 2.22
N GLY A 201 6.63 2.53 1.71
CA GLY A 201 7.93 1.92 1.46
C GLY A 201 8.33 1.97 -0.01
N SER A 202 8.75 0.85 -0.60
CA SER A 202 9.16 0.77 -2.00
C SER A 202 8.80 -0.57 -2.64
N VAL A 203 8.37 -0.51 -3.90
CA VAL A 203 8.13 -1.70 -4.74
C VAL A 203 8.88 -1.52 -6.05
N THR A 204 9.76 -2.45 -6.35
CA THR A 204 10.54 -2.47 -7.60
C THR A 204 10.32 -3.80 -8.32
N GLY A 205 10.12 -3.75 -9.63
CA GLY A 205 9.92 -4.96 -10.44
C GLY A 205 10.48 -4.82 -11.85
N THR A 206 10.82 -5.96 -12.47
CA THR A 206 11.25 -5.99 -13.88
C THR A 206 10.06 -6.23 -14.83
N GLY A 207 8.92 -6.66 -14.32
CA GLY A 207 7.66 -6.82 -15.04
C GLY A 207 6.70 -5.65 -14.78
N ASN A 208 5.42 -5.97 -14.71
CA ASN A 208 4.40 -5.02 -14.32
C ASN A 208 4.47 -4.77 -12.82
N THR A 209 4.51 -3.52 -12.41
CA THR A 209 4.79 -3.15 -11.03
C THR A 209 3.74 -2.19 -10.51
N GLY A 210 3.17 -2.50 -9.34
CA GLY A 210 2.25 -1.61 -8.64
C GLY A 210 2.44 -1.72 -7.13
N SER A 211 2.11 -0.70 -6.36
CA SER A 211 2.23 -0.80 -4.91
C SER A 211 1.31 -1.89 -4.35
N LEU A 212 0.09 -1.99 -4.84
CA LEU A 212 -0.88 -3.01 -4.44
C LEU A 212 -0.62 -4.33 -5.17
N ALA A 213 -0.57 -4.28 -6.51
CA ALA A 213 -0.44 -5.48 -7.33
C ALA A 213 0.35 -5.22 -8.63
N GLY A 214 1.12 -6.23 -9.05
CA GLY A 214 1.77 -6.23 -10.36
C GLY A 214 0.74 -6.34 -11.48
N VAL A 215 -0.11 -7.34 -11.43
CA VAL A 215 -1.11 -7.62 -12.47
C VAL A 215 -2.47 -7.95 -11.86
N LEU A 216 -3.53 -7.42 -12.44
CA LEU A 216 -4.90 -7.87 -12.25
C LEU A 216 -5.34 -8.67 -13.48
N LYS A 217 -5.80 -9.90 -13.27
CA LYS A 217 -6.35 -10.77 -14.31
C LYS A 217 -7.66 -11.36 -13.84
N GLY A 218 -8.75 -11.07 -14.51
CA GLY A 218 -10.02 -11.71 -14.17
C GLY A 218 -11.20 -10.77 -14.23
N THR A 219 -12.28 -11.25 -13.64
CA THR A 219 -13.59 -10.64 -13.65
C THR A 219 -14.08 -10.50 -12.21
N ASP A 220 -14.97 -9.56 -11.95
CA ASP A 220 -15.53 -9.33 -10.61
C ASP A 220 -14.50 -8.95 -9.53
N ILE A 221 -13.53 -8.11 -9.92
CA ILE A 221 -12.53 -7.57 -8.99
C ILE A 221 -12.97 -6.18 -8.55
N VAL A 222 -13.15 -6.02 -7.25
CA VAL A 222 -13.52 -4.73 -6.62
C VAL A 222 -12.41 -4.29 -5.68
N ILE A 223 -11.84 -3.13 -5.97
CA ILE A 223 -10.77 -2.50 -5.18
C ILE A 223 -11.24 -1.12 -4.74
N SER A 224 -11.20 -0.85 -3.46
CA SER A 224 -11.63 0.43 -2.93
C SER A 224 -10.83 0.88 -1.72
N ARG A 225 -10.70 2.20 -1.55
CA ARG A 225 -10.03 2.83 -0.40
C ARG A 225 -8.60 2.33 -0.20
N ILE A 226 -7.82 2.39 -1.29
CA ILE A 226 -6.39 2.08 -1.26
C ILE A 226 -5.61 3.38 -1.17
N ALA A 227 -4.72 3.48 -0.19
CA ALA A 227 -3.84 4.62 0.03
C ALA A 227 -2.39 4.22 -0.21
N ASN A 228 -1.75 4.77 -1.23
CA ASN A 228 -0.34 4.51 -1.50
C ASN A 228 0.53 5.74 -1.27
N SER A 229 1.61 5.56 -0.50
CA SER A 229 2.74 6.49 -0.42
C SER A 229 4.10 5.80 -0.67
N ALA A 230 4.09 4.53 -1.04
CA ALA A 230 5.30 3.83 -1.44
C ALA A 230 5.79 4.32 -2.80
N THR A 231 7.10 4.32 -3.01
CA THR A 231 7.68 4.50 -4.34
C THR A 231 7.49 3.23 -5.17
N VAL A 232 7.16 3.41 -6.45
CA VAL A 232 6.98 2.29 -7.39
C VAL A 232 7.93 2.48 -8.57
N ALA A 233 8.80 1.50 -8.82
CA ALA A 233 9.73 1.54 -9.93
C ALA A 233 9.65 0.26 -10.76
N GLY A 234 9.36 0.41 -12.06
CA GLY A 234 9.23 -0.72 -12.98
C GLY A 234 10.05 -0.55 -14.24
N THR A 235 10.38 -1.65 -14.92
CA THR A 235 11.03 -1.58 -16.24
C THR A 235 10.04 -1.68 -17.39
N ALA A 236 8.83 -2.19 -17.15
CA ALA A 236 7.77 -2.29 -18.14
C ALA A 236 6.64 -1.29 -17.84
N ASN A 237 5.51 -1.76 -17.32
CA ASN A 237 4.41 -0.91 -16.90
C ASN A 237 4.47 -0.72 -15.39
N ALA A 238 4.42 0.52 -14.91
CA ALA A 238 4.27 0.79 -13.49
C ALA A 238 3.07 1.68 -13.22
N GLY A 239 2.34 1.35 -12.16
CA GLY A 239 1.25 2.16 -11.65
C GLY A 239 1.39 2.40 -10.16
N GLY A 240 0.97 3.56 -9.69
CA GLY A 240 1.01 3.87 -8.26
C GLY A 240 0.29 2.82 -7.41
N LEU A 241 -0.73 2.16 -7.97
CA LEU A 241 -1.45 1.06 -7.33
C LEU A 241 -1.30 -0.26 -8.09
N ILE A 242 -1.45 -0.26 -9.41
CA ILE A 242 -1.53 -1.47 -10.24
C ILE A 242 -0.65 -1.31 -11.47
N GLY A 243 0.24 -2.28 -11.74
CA GLY A 243 1.09 -2.28 -12.93
C GLY A 243 0.30 -2.49 -14.22
N LEU A 244 -0.48 -3.56 -14.29
CA LEU A 244 -1.31 -3.92 -15.44
C LEU A 244 -2.68 -4.43 -15.01
N VAL A 245 -3.73 -3.91 -15.62
CA VAL A 245 -5.07 -4.52 -15.60
C VAL A 245 -5.31 -5.19 -16.93
N GLN A 246 -5.47 -6.51 -16.93
CA GLN A 246 -5.70 -7.31 -18.12
C GLN A 246 -7.06 -7.98 -18.05
N ALA A 247 -7.99 -7.56 -18.89
CA ALA A 247 -9.25 -8.26 -19.06
C ALA A 247 -9.03 -9.57 -19.84
N THR A 248 -9.71 -10.63 -19.44
CA THR A 248 -9.56 -11.96 -20.02
C THR A 248 -10.90 -12.53 -20.50
N ASP A 249 -10.86 -13.44 -21.46
CA ASP A 249 -12.05 -13.94 -22.21
C ASP A 249 -12.74 -15.15 -21.57
N ASP A 250 -12.39 -15.49 -20.37
CA ASP A 250 -12.62 -16.79 -19.82
C ASP A 250 -14.06 -17.02 -19.34
N GLN A 251 -15.02 -16.06 -19.49
CA GLN A 251 -16.25 -16.24 -18.76
C GLN A 251 -17.54 -15.64 -19.32
N GLU A 252 -18.62 -16.28 -18.94
CA GLU A 252 -20.00 -15.85 -19.13
C GLU A 252 -20.29 -14.56 -18.33
N GLY A 253 -20.75 -13.54 -18.99
CA GLY A 253 -21.25 -12.30 -18.36
C GLY A 253 -20.36 -11.08 -18.52
N ALA A 254 -20.95 -9.92 -18.27
CA ALA A 254 -20.26 -8.62 -18.27
C ALA A 254 -19.45 -8.48 -16.98
N ALA A 255 -18.21 -8.90 -17.01
CA ALA A 255 -17.33 -8.75 -15.87
C ALA A 255 -16.69 -7.37 -15.82
N SER A 256 -16.48 -6.84 -14.62
CA SER A 256 -15.89 -5.55 -14.41
C SER A 256 -14.76 -5.60 -13.38
N VAL A 257 -13.71 -4.85 -13.66
CA VAL A 257 -12.73 -4.46 -12.66
C VAL A 257 -13.10 -3.05 -12.21
N LYS A 258 -13.26 -2.87 -10.89
CA LYS A 258 -13.57 -1.57 -10.29
C LYS A 258 -12.46 -1.13 -9.35
N LEU A 259 -11.95 0.08 -9.57
CA LEU A 259 -11.04 0.77 -8.67
C LEU A 259 -11.71 2.08 -8.23
N THR A 260 -12.00 2.21 -6.95
CA THR A 260 -12.72 3.37 -6.43
C THR A 260 -12.09 3.95 -5.17
N GLU A 261 -12.33 5.24 -4.91
CA GLU A 261 -11.99 5.91 -3.64
C GLU A 261 -10.52 5.71 -3.23
N SER A 262 -9.62 5.66 -4.20
CA SER A 262 -8.24 5.26 -3.99
C SER A 262 -7.28 6.34 -4.48
N TYR A 263 -6.08 6.37 -3.91
CA TYR A 263 -5.11 7.38 -4.29
C TYR A 263 -3.66 6.92 -4.24
N ASN A 264 -2.83 7.65 -4.97
CA ASN A 264 -1.38 7.55 -4.93
C ASN A 264 -0.75 8.93 -4.65
N ILE A 265 0.17 8.96 -3.70
CA ILE A 265 1.06 10.10 -3.42
C ILE A 265 2.54 9.70 -3.50
N GLY A 266 2.84 8.44 -3.79
CA GLY A 266 4.18 7.93 -4.00
C GLY A 266 4.71 8.25 -5.41
N GLU A 267 6.02 8.29 -5.55
CA GLU A 267 6.68 8.45 -6.86
C GLU A 267 6.51 7.18 -7.70
N VAL A 268 6.25 7.35 -9.01
CA VAL A 268 6.14 6.24 -9.97
C VAL A 268 7.10 6.47 -11.12
N SER A 269 7.96 5.49 -11.41
CA SER A 269 8.91 5.53 -12.52
C SER A 269 8.91 4.23 -13.33
N ALA A 270 8.77 4.34 -14.65
CA ALA A 270 8.84 3.22 -15.60
C ALA A 270 8.89 3.74 -17.04
N VAL A 271 9.07 2.83 -18.02
CA VAL A 271 8.86 3.16 -19.43
C VAL A 271 7.40 3.59 -19.68
N THR A 272 6.45 2.88 -19.06
CA THR A 272 5.02 3.22 -19.08
C THR A 272 4.58 3.44 -17.63
N ALA A 273 4.54 4.71 -17.18
CA ALA A 273 4.21 5.06 -15.82
C ALA A 273 2.83 5.73 -15.72
N GLY A 274 1.94 5.14 -14.91
CA GLY A 274 0.63 5.71 -14.58
C GLY A 274 0.51 6.06 -13.11
N GLY A 275 -0.11 7.17 -12.79
CA GLY A 275 -0.27 7.59 -11.40
C GLY A 275 -1.04 6.58 -10.54
N LEU A 276 -1.99 5.86 -11.13
CA LEU A 276 -2.71 4.77 -10.49
C LEU A 276 -2.48 3.43 -11.19
N ILE A 277 -2.60 3.38 -12.52
CA ILE A 277 -2.50 2.17 -13.32
C ILE A 277 -1.50 2.38 -14.44
N GLY A 278 -0.50 1.50 -14.56
CA GLY A 278 0.49 1.54 -15.64
C GLY A 278 -0.15 1.27 -17.01
N ALA A 279 -0.82 0.15 -17.15
CA ALA A 279 -1.54 -0.19 -18.37
C ALA A 279 -2.90 -0.84 -18.08
N ALA A 280 -3.87 -0.59 -18.95
CA ALA A 280 -5.17 -1.25 -18.99
C ALA A 280 -5.37 -1.87 -20.38
N GLU A 281 -5.50 -3.18 -20.43
CA GLU A 281 -5.58 -3.95 -21.66
C GLU A 281 -6.88 -4.76 -21.72
N ILE A 282 -7.73 -4.45 -22.68
CA ILE A 282 -8.95 -5.18 -22.98
C ILE A 282 -8.82 -5.66 -24.43
N PRO A 283 -8.46 -6.92 -24.69
CA PRO A 283 -8.44 -7.47 -26.04
C PRO A 283 -9.85 -7.56 -26.63
N ASN A 284 -9.98 -7.94 -27.89
CA ASN A 284 -11.29 -8.25 -28.48
C ASN A 284 -11.78 -9.58 -27.90
N LEU A 285 -12.73 -9.51 -27.01
CA LEU A 285 -13.27 -10.66 -26.26
C LEU A 285 -14.68 -11.02 -26.77
N ALA A 286 -15.13 -12.23 -26.48
CA ALA A 286 -16.48 -12.69 -26.83
C ALA A 286 -17.56 -11.82 -26.16
N ALA A 287 -17.32 -11.37 -24.92
CA ALA A 287 -18.20 -10.44 -24.21
C ALA A 287 -17.44 -9.14 -23.88
N ALA A 288 -18.12 -8.01 -23.99
CA ALA A 288 -17.54 -6.72 -23.63
C ALA A 288 -17.16 -6.68 -22.14
N ARG A 289 -15.97 -6.15 -21.84
CA ARG A 289 -15.45 -5.99 -20.48
C ARG A 289 -15.27 -4.52 -20.15
N ASN A 290 -15.50 -4.17 -18.90
CA ASN A 290 -15.35 -2.79 -18.45
C ASN A 290 -14.35 -2.70 -17.31
N ILE A 291 -13.47 -1.71 -17.39
CA ILE A 291 -12.60 -1.29 -16.29
C ILE A 291 -13.13 0.07 -15.85
N GLU A 292 -13.58 0.16 -14.61
CA GLU A 292 -14.10 1.39 -14.01
C GLU A 292 -13.11 1.93 -12.97
N ILE A 293 -12.73 3.19 -13.13
CA ILE A 293 -11.88 3.93 -12.19
C ILE A 293 -12.65 5.16 -11.76
N ALA A 294 -13.04 5.25 -10.49
CA ALA A 294 -13.90 6.34 -10.06
C ALA A 294 -13.50 6.91 -8.69
N ASN A 295 -13.67 8.23 -8.53
CA ASN A 295 -13.36 8.94 -7.28
C ASN A 295 -11.93 8.71 -6.79
N CYS A 296 -10.98 8.68 -7.69
CA CYS A 296 -9.57 8.40 -7.40
C CYS A 296 -8.70 9.62 -7.68
N TYR A 297 -7.54 9.71 -7.05
CA TYR A 297 -6.59 10.75 -7.40
C TYR A 297 -5.13 10.28 -7.38
N ASN A 298 -4.30 10.98 -8.15
CA ASN A 298 -2.86 10.88 -8.09
C ASN A 298 -2.27 12.27 -7.77
N ALA A 299 -1.50 12.33 -6.70
CA ALA A 299 -0.65 13.46 -6.35
C ALA A 299 0.82 13.03 -6.19
N GLY A 300 1.14 11.82 -6.63
CA GLY A 300 2.50 11.30 -6.69
C GLY A 300 3.27 11.87 -7.88
N VAL A 301 4.58 11.90 -7.73
CA VAL A 301 5.49 12.36 -8.78
C VAL A 301 5.59 11.30 -9.88
N LEU A 302 5.41 11.75 -11.13
CA LEU A 302 5.66 10.94 -12.32
C LEU A 302 6.84 11.53 -13.07
N GLU A 303 7.89 10.77 -13.30
CA GLU A 303 9.00 11.21 -14.12
C GLU A 303 8.56 11.39 -15.59
N LYS A 304 7.76 10.45 -16.08
CA LYS A 304 7.08 10.47 -17.39
C LYS A 304 5.81 9.64 -17.25
N GLY A 305 4.75 9.98 -18.00
CA GLY A 305 3.55 9.14 -18.00
C GLY A 305 2.25 9.92 -17.88
N ALA A 306 1.17 9.25 -17.46
CA ALA A 306 -0.14 9.85 -17.31
C ALA A 306 -0.66 9.71 -15.86
N ASN A 307 -1.39 10.74 -15.43
CA ASN A 307 -1.81 10.85 -14.02
C ASN A 307 -2.69 9.71 -13.50
N ILE A 308 -3.50 9.10 -14.34
CA ILE A 308 -4.41 8.03 -13.91
C ILE A 308 -3.98 6.70 -14.54
N VAL A 309 -4.11 6.55 -15.86
CA VAL A 309 -3.73 5.36 -16.62
C VAL A 309 -2.77 5.76 -17.72
N ALA A 310 -1.57 5.17 -17.78
CA ALA A 310 -0.58 5.58 -18.76
C ALA A 310 -0.87 5.02 -20.17
N LYS A 311 -1.29 3.77 -20.26
CA LYS A 311 -1.59 3.11 -21.53
C LYS A 311 -2.96 2.45 -21.47
N ILE A 312 -3.80 2.71 -22.47
CA ILE A 312 -5.09 2.03 -22.63
C ILE A 312 -5.11 1.35 -23.99
N THR A 313 -5.37 0.04 -24.00
CA THR A 313 -5.64 -0.75 -25.19
C THR A 313 -7.03 -1.36 -25.03
N ALA A 314 -8.03 -0.78 -25.66
CA ALA A 314 -9.40 -1.24 -25.57
C ALA A 314 -9.83 -1.84 -26.92
N GLY A 315 -10.15 -3.12 -26.92
CA GLY A 315 -10.79 -3.81 -28.02
C GLY A 315 -12.29 -3.48 -28.08
N ASN A 316 -13.14 -4.47 -27.74
CA ASN A 316 -14.59 -4.29 -27.68
C ASN A 316 -15.13 -3.91 -26.28
N GLY A 317 -14.26 -3.62 -25.32
CA GLY A 317 -14.63 -3.17 -23.98
C GLY A 317 -14.40 -1.68 -23.76
N GLN A 318 -14.56 -1.23 -22.52
CA GLN A 318 -14.41 0.17 -22.15
C GLN A 318 -13.54 0.34 -20.89
N VAL A 319 -12.71 1.39 -20.89
CA VAL A 319 -12.07 1.92 -19.69
C VAL A 319 -12.76 3.23 -19.34
N VAL A 320 -13.51 3.24 -18.25
CA VAL A 320 -14.28 4.39 -17.80
C VAL A 320 -13.55 5.04 -16.63
N ILE A 321 -13.16 6.29 -16.80
CA ILE A 321 -12.52 7.11 -15.77
C ILE A 321 -13.48 8.22 -15.37
N ASN A 322 -13.94 8.20 -14.12
CA ASN A 322 -14.97 9.12 -13.65
C ASN A 322 -14.54 9.78 -12.33
N LYS A 323 -14.65 11.11 -12.25
CA LYS A 323 -14.31 11.90 -11.04
C LYS A 323 -12.89 11.59 -10.53
N CYS A 324 -11.93 11.41 -11.41
CA CYS A 324 -10.54 11.20 -11.06
C CYS A 324 -9.72 12.46 -11.31
N VAL A 325 -8.78 12.73 -10.43
CA VAL A 325 -7.91 13.93 -10.50
C VAL A 325 -6.44 13.51 -10.49
N GLY A 326 -5.65 14.08 -11.38
CA GLY A 326 -4.20 13.97 -11.35
C GLY A 326 -3.57 15.35 -11.12
N ILE A 327 -2.67 15.45 -10.17
CA ILE A 327 -1.89 16.66 -9.91
C ILE A 327 -0.47 16.38 -10.39
N GLN A 328 0.02 17.17 -11.33
CA GLN A 328 1.38 17.04 -11.85
C GLN A 328 2.21 18.24 -11.38
N PHE A 329 3.29 17.97 -10.67
CA PHE A 329 4.23 19.01 -10.26
C PHE A 329 5.34 19.12 -11.32
N TYR A 330 5.42 20.26 -12.00
CA TYR A 330 6.55 20.57 -12.89
C TYR A 330 7.66 21.27 -12.09
N TYR A 331 8.84 20.69 -12.12
CA TYR A 331 10.01 21.39 -11.64
C TYR A 331 10.68 22.09 -12.82
N SER A 332 10.64 23.41 -12.86
CA SER A 332 11.54 24.17 -13.72
C SER A 332 12.94 24.13 -13.08
N VAL A 333 13.85 23.37 -13.64
CA VAL A 333 15.27 23.54 -13.33
C VAL A 333 15.66 24.86 -14.00
N ALA A 334 15.78 25.92 -13.21
CA ALA A 334 16.45 27.12 -13.69
C ALA A 334 17.87 26.68 -14.04
N SER A 335 18.15 26.55 -15.32
CA SER A 335 19.51 26.43 -15.84
C SER A 335 20.20 27.74 -15.54
N GLY A 336 20.94 27.77 -14.41
CA GLY A 336 21.86 28.89 -14.14
C GLY A 336 22.90 28.92 -15.25
N MET A 337 22.94 30.05 -15.94
CA MET A 337 24.10 30.47 -16.72
C MET A 337 25.18 30.96 -15.77
#